data_416bde647279a5e7969d0483eacf6b61
#
_entry.id   416bde647279a5e7969d0483eacf6b61
#
_cell.length_a   1.000
_cell.length_b   1.000
_cell.length_c   1.000
_cell.angle_alpha   90.00
_cell.angle_beta   90.00
_cell.angle_gamma   90.00
#
_symmetry.space_group_name_H-M   'P 1'
#
loop_
_entity.id
_entity.type
_entity.pdbx_description
1 polymer ?
#
loop_
_entity_poly.entity_id
_entity_poly.type
_entity_poly.pdbx_seq_one_letter_code
_entity_poly.pdbx_strand_id
1 'polypeptide(L)'
;MTHEPTFADFTARLREFIRHSSSANSFEALALELFRLQFQHNAAYRRLVGARGIVPENVSVWRDIPAVPTSAFKELELTSLAPEERTTVFFSSGTTEQRRSRHFHSAESLAIYEASLRPWFERHLLADVNDLVEEQLLGPLDKLPLLALTPPPAAAPNSSLVHMFDTVRREFGARDSQFVGKPDGSGAWTLDLDTALFGIRKSMCANRPLMLLGTAFNFVHLLDHFVANNMRYKLARGSRVLETGGYKGQSREVPKAELHALITKHLDIAPENIVTEYGMSELSSQAYDGTAGAGRAGCPQPAVNALAPTRRGEDTAPYQQQRIFRFPSWCRAQVISPETGREVNEGETGLLRIFDLANVRSVLAVQTEDLAVKRGDGFELLGRASQAEPRGCSLMSLNEELNHGKHGRHGTKP
;
A
#
# COMPACT_ATOMS: atom_id res chain seq x y z
N MET A 1 -36.64 -19.26 -5.15
CA MET A 1 -36.23 -18.04 -4.46
C MET A 1 -34.70 -17.93 -4.64
N THR A 2 -34.24 -17.05 -5.49
CA THR A 2 -32.80 -16.75 -5.65
C THR A 2 -32.35 -16.07 -4.38
N HIS A 3 -31.47 -16.71 -3.64
CA HIS A 3 -30.86 -16.15 -2.43
C HIS A 3 -30.13 -14.85 -2.82
N GLU A 4 -30.50 -13.71 -2.25
CA GLU A 4 -29.73 -12.49 -2.45
C GLU A 4 -28.34 -12.67 -1.83
N PRO A 5 -27.26 -12.33 -2.57
CA PRO A 5 -25.90 -12.49 -2.06
C PRO A 5 -25.68 -11.63 -0.83
N THR A 6 -25.05 -12.19 0.18
CA THR A 6 -24.67 -11.50 1.43
C THR A 6 -23.18 -11.17 1.44
N PHE A 7 -22.76 -10.26 2.36
CA PHE A 7 -21.34 -10.04 2.59
C PHE A 7 -20.61 -11.30 3.07
N ALA A 8 -21.27 -12.20 3.80
CA ALA A 8 -20.68 -13.47 4.24
C ALA A 8 -20.39 -14.40 3.05
N ASP A 9 -21.36 -14.53 2.12
CA ASP A 9 -21.17 -15.31 0.89
C ASP A 9 -20.07 -14.72 0.01
N PHE A 10 -20.04 -13.39 -0.09
CA PHE A 10 -19.00 -12.67 -0.83
C PHE A 10 -17.61 -12.91 -0.23
N THR A 11 -17.45 -12.75 1.08
CA THR A 11 -16.14 -12.93 1.76
C THR A 11 -15.63 -14.36 1.65
N ALA A 12 -16.52 -15.35 1.68
CA ALA A 12 -16.13 -16.76 1.49
C ALA A 12 -15.52 -16.97 0.08
N ARG A 13 -16.18 -16.46 -0.97
CA ARG A 13 -15.69 -16.57 -2.36
C ARG A 13 -14.43 -15.71 -2.59
N LEU A 14 -14.34 -14.53 -1.99
CA LEU A 14 -13.14 -13.71 -2.06
C LEU A 14 -11.94 -14.42 -1.43
N ARG A 15 -12.11 -15.06 -0.26
CA ARG A 15 -11.04 -15.87 0.36
C ARG A 15 -10.58 -17.00 -0.55
N GLU A 16 -11.49 -17.64 -1.24
CA GLU A 16 -11.17 -18.68 -2.22
C GLU A 16 -10.41 -18.11 -3.41
N PHE A 17 -10.85 -16.95 -3.94
CA PHE A 17 -10.15 -16.25 -5.02
C PHE A 17 -8.73 -15.81 -4.62
N ILE A 18 -8.54 -15.32 -3.39
CA ILE A 18 -7.22 -14.95 -2.85
C ILE A 18 -6.31 -16.17 -2.79
N ARG A 19 -6.81 -17.34 -2.37
CA ARG A 19 -6.00 -18.55 -2.27
C ARG A 19 -5.62 -19.14 -3.63
N HIS A 20 -6.50 -19.09 -4.60
CA HIS A 20 -6.33 -19.82 -5.87
C HIS A 20 -6.15 -18.94 -7.12
N SER A 21 -6.17 -17.61 -7.00
CA SER A 21 -5.79 -16.57 -8.01
C SER A 21 -6.02 -16.91 -9.50
N SER A 22 -7.08 -17.66 -9.86
CA SER A 22 -7.05 -18.47 -11.08
C SER A 22 -7.77 -17.92 -12.32
N SER A 23 -8.50 -16.79 -12.27
CA SER A 23 -9.06 -16.24 -13.52
C SER A 23 -9.40 -14.75 -13.48
N ALA A 24 -9.14 -14.04 -14.60
CA ALA A 24 -9.54 -12.65 -14.81
C ALA A 24 -11.06 -12.45 -14.73
N ASN A 25 -11.83 -13.46 -15.11
CA ASN A 25 -13.30 -13.47 -15.08
C ASN A 25 -13.86 -13.44 -13.66
N SER A 26 -13.13 -14.01 -12.68
CA SER A 26 -13.54 -14.00 -11.28
C SER A 26 -13.49 -12.59 -10.67
N PHE A 27 -12.53 -11.74 -11.06
CA PHE A 27 -12.46 -10.35 -10.58
C PHE A 27 -13.69 -9.54 -11.02
N GLU A 28 -14.07 -9.62 -12.30
CA GLU A 28 -15.22 -8.91 -12.85
C GLU A 28 -16.51 -9.22 -12.07
N ALA A 29 -16.81 -10.51 -11.92
CA ALA A 29 -18.03 -10.95 -11.25
C ALA A 29 -18.05 -10.51 -9.78
N LEU A 30 -16.92 -10.67 -9.07
CA LEU A 30 -16.78 -10.25 -7.68
C LEU A 30 -16.87 -8.73 -7.53
N ALA A 31 -16.28 -7.95 -8.44
CA ALA A 31 -16.32 -6.49 -8.38
C ALA A 31 -17.76 -5.94 -8.56
N LEU A 32 -18.50 -6.45 -9.53
CA LEU A 32 -19.89 -6.06 -9.76
C LEU A 32 -20.81 -6.46 -8.60
N GLU A 33 -20.57 -7.63 -8.02
CA GLU A 33 -21.32 -8.07 -6.84
C GLU A 33 -21.00 -7.21 -5.62
N LEU A 34 -19.71 -6.94 -5.33
CA LEU A 34 -19.32 -6.10 -4.22
C LEU A 34 -19.87 -4.67 -4.37
N PHE A 35 -19.88 -4.14 -5.59
CA PHE A 35 -20.51 -2.85 -5.86
C PHE A 35 -21.99 -2.84 -5.49
N ARG A 36 -22.78 -3.87 -5.86
CA ARG A 36 -24.21 -3.98 -5.48
C ARG A 36 -24.37 -4.01 -3.96
N LEU A 37 -23.59 -4.84 -3.27
CA LEU A 37 -23.61 -4.93 -1.81
C LEU A 37 -23.28 -3.60 -1.15
N GLN A 38 -22.22 -2.92 -1.59
CA GLN A 38 -21.82 -1.63 -1.05
C GLN A 38 -22.84 -0.53 -1.37
N PHE A 39 -23.40 -0.50 -2.56
CA PHE A 39 -24.46 0.43 -2.90
C PHE A 39 -25.70 0.23 -2.01
N GLN A 40 -26.07 -1.01 -1.73
CA GLN A 40 -27.23 -1.35 -0.91
C GLN A 40 -27.02 -1.00 0.58
N HIS A 41 -25.83 -1.27 1.12
CA HIS A 41 -25.58 -1.22 2.56
C HIS A 41 -24.74 -0.03 3.04
N ASN A 42 -24.02 0.67 2.14
CA ASN A 42 -23.24 1.87 2.49
C ASN A 42 -24.03 3.13 2.07
N ALA A 43 -24.75 3.72 3.02
CA ALA A 43 -25.63 4.86 2.74
C ALA A 43 -24.86 6.09 2.21
N ALA A 44 -23.62 6.32 2.66
CA ALA A 44 -22.80 7.43 2.17
C ALA A 44 -22.37 7.19 0.73
N TYR A 45 -21.91 5.98 0.40
CA TYR A 45 -21.53 5.60 -0.96
C TYR A 45 -22.74 5.66 -1.92
N ARG A 46 -23.90 5.11 -1.51
CA ARG A 46 -25.13 5.18 -2.31
C ARG A 46 -25.52 6.62 -2.64
N ARG A 47 -25.42 7.55 -1.70
CA ARG A 47 -25.71 8.97 -1.94
C ARG A 47 -24.76 9.60 -2.95
N LEU A 48 -23.44 9.33 -2.83
CA LEU A 48 -22.43 9.85 -3.75
C LEU A 48 -22.61 9.32 -5.16
N VAL A 49 -22.91 8.03 -5.31
CA VAL A 49 -23.08 7.38 -6.60
C VAL A 49 -24.44 7.75 -7.21
N GLY A 50 -25.48 7.74 -6.41
CA GLY A 50 -26.85 8.09 -6.86
C GLY A 50 -26.97 9.55 -7.30
N ALA A 51 -26.23 10.49 -6.69
CA ALA A 51 -26.18 11.88 -7.15
C ALA A 51 -25.65 12.03 -8.59
N ARG A 52 -24.90 11.04 -9.09
CA ARG A 52 -24.41 10.96 -10.48
C ARG A 52 -25.37 10.17 -11.41
N GLY A 53 -26.56 9.79 -10.93
CA GLY A 53 -27.52 8.98 -11.68
C GLY A 53 -27.06 7.54 -11.93
N ILE A 54 -26.05 7.05 -11.21
CA ILE A 54 -25.52 5.70 -11.39
C ILE A 54 -26.18 4.76 -10.37
N VAL A 55 -26.66 3.62 -10.89
CA VAL A 55 -27.23 2.52 -10.09
C VAL A 55 -26.56 1.21 -10.53
N PRO A 56 -26.51 0.18 -9.69
CA PRO A 56 -25.83 -1.07 -10.01
C PRO A 56 -26.31 -1.74 -11.31
N GLU A 57 -27.55 -1.54 -11.69
CA GLU A 57 -28.17 -2.10 -12.90
C GLU A 57 -27.58 -1.50 -14.19
N ASN A 58 -27.01 -0.29 -14.10
CA ASN A 58 -26.43 0.42 -15.25
C ASN A 58 -24.92 0.18 -15.38
N VAL A 59 -24.31 -0.59 -14.46
CA VAL A 59 -22.87 -0.89 -14.46
C VAL A 59 -22.66 -2.35 -14.82
N SER A 60 -22.12 -2.60 -16.02
CA SER A 60 -21.90 -3.95 -16.56
C SER A 60 -20.45 -4.41 -16.54
N VAL A 61 -19.51 -3.48 -16.38
CA VAL A 61 -18.06 -3.77 -16.30
C VAL A 61 -17.45 -3.10 -15.08
N TRP A 62 -16.46 -3.76 -14.46
CA TRP A 62 -15.86 -3.28 -13.23
C TRP A 62 -15.20 -1.89 -13.36
N ARG A 63 -14.74 -1.54 -14.57
CA ARG A 63 -14.10 -0.24 -14.85
C ARG A 63 -15.03 0.95 -14.71
N ASP A 64 -16.33 0.70 -14.85
CA ASP A 64 -17.37 1.74 -14.76
C ASP A 64 -17.91 1.89 -13.33
N ILE A 65 -17.44 1.08 -12.36
CA ILE A 65 -17.80 1.24 -10.95
C ILE A 65 -17.29 2.60 -10.47
N PRO A 66 -18.17 3.45 -9.91
CA PRO A 66 -17.81 4.80 -9.50
C PRO A 66 -16.75 4.81 -8.39
N ALA A 67 -15.62 5.42 -8.65
CA ALA A 67 -14.60 5.62 -7.64
C ALA A 67 -14.92 6.83 -6.75
N VAL A 68 -14.53 6.71 -5.49
CA VAL A 68 -14.67 7.74 -4.47
C VAL A 68 -13.30 8.38 -4.22
N PRO A 69 -13.17 9.72 -4.23
CA PRO A 69 -11.92 10.36 -3.92
C PRO A 69 -11.49 10.12 -2.47
N THR A 70 -10.18 10.02 -2.23
CA THR A 70 -9.61 9.82 -0.88
C THR A 70 -10.05 10.91 0.10
N SER A 71 -10.28 12.14 -0.36
CA SER A 71 -10.81 13.24 0.45
C SER A 71 -12.19 12.94 1.07
N ALA A 72 -13.02 12.14 0.39
CA ALA A 72 -14.34 11.78 0.91
C ALA A 72 -14.28 10.92 2.20
N PHE A 73 -13.21 10.15 2.40
CA PHE A 73 -13.00 9.39 3.66
C PHE A 73 -12.72 10.29 4.86
N LYS A 74 -12.34 11.54 4.63
CA LYS A 74 -12.20 12.55 5.69
C LYS A 74 -13.57 13.06 6.14
N GLU A 75 -14.48 13.26 5.20
CA GLU A 75 -15.77 13.91 5.43
C GLU A 75 -16.88 12.93 5.76
N LEU A 76 -16.88 11.75 5.18
CA LEU A 76 -17.94 10.77 5.25
C LEU A 76 -17.49 9.47 5.96
N GLU A 77 -18.45 8.82 6.58
CA GLU A 77 -18.27 7.44 7.05
C GLU A 77 -18.61 6.47 5.92
N LEU A 78 -17.59 6.17 5.11
CA LEU A 78 -17.70 5.28 3.97
C LEU A 78 -17.60 3.82 4.41
N THR A 79 -18.64 3.34 5.07
CA THR A 79 -18.71 1.98 5.59
C THR A 79 -20.14 1.44 5.57
N SER A 80 -20.25 0.11 5.37
CA SER A 80 -21.49 -0.65 5.51
C SER A 80 -21.65 -1.26 6.92
N LEU A 81 -20.70 -1.01 7.83
CA LEU A 81 -20.74 -1.50 9.20
C LEU A 81 -21.59 -0.60 10.07
N ALA A 82 -22.51 -1.19 10.85
CA ALA A 82 -23.17 -0.50 11.95
C ALA A 82 -22.11 -0.09 13.01
N PRO A 83 -22.35 0.97 13.80
CA PRO A 83 -21.37 1.45 14.77
C PRO A 83 -20.86 0.36 15.73
N GLU A 84 -21.73 -0.53 16.17
CA GLU A 84 -21.45 -1.65 17.08
C GLU A 84 -20.61 -2.77 16.45
N GLU A 85 -20.57 -2.86 15.13
CA GLU A 85 -19.74 -3.83 14.40
C GLU A 85 -18.30 -3.35 14.20
N ARG A 86 -18.02 -2.07 14.46
CA ARG A 86 -16.73 -1.42 14.20
C ARG A 86 -15.75 -1.73 15.31
N THR A 87 -14.88 -2.69 15.10
CA THR A 87 -13.87 -3.10 16.10
C THR A 87 -12.55 -2.35 15.94
N THR A 88 -12.24 -1.86 14.74
CA THR A 88 -10.97 -1.18 14.42
C THR A 88 -11.23 -0.03 13.44
N VAL A 89 -10.47 1.04 13.58
CA VAL A 89 -10.43 2.14 12.61
C VAL A 89 -8.99 2.49 12.27
N PHE A 90 -8.69 2.55 10.97
CA PHE A 90 -7.42 3.08 10.49
C PHE A 90 -7.56 4.54 10.09
N PHE A 91 -6.58 5.35 10.50
CA PHE A 91 -6.51 6.76 10.16
C PHE A 91 -5.38 7.04 9.18
N SER A 92 -5.65 7.93 8.24
CA SER A 92 -4.56 8.47 7.42
C SER A 92 -3.60 9.30 8.28
N SER A 93 -2.36 9.35 7.85
CA SER A 93 -1.30 10.14 8.50
C SER A 93 -1.46 11.63 8.20
N GLY A 94 -2.50 12.27 8.69
CA GLY A 94 -2.66 13.73 8.64
C GLY A 94 -2.02 14.42 9.84
N THR A 95 -1.64 15.70 9.67
CA THR A 95 -1.30 16.59 10.80
C THR A 95 -2.52 16.82 11.68
N THR A 96 -2.32 17.14 12.95
CA THR A 96 -3.38 17.33 13.97
C THR A 96 -4.44 18.37 13.60
N GLU A 97 -4.14 19.30 12.69
CA GLU A 97 -5.06 20.34 12.22
C GLU A 97 -5.96 19.90 11.06
N GLN A 98 -5.65 18.79 10.38
CA GLN A 98 -6.45 18.28 9.28
C GLN A 98 -7.27 17.05 9.70
N ARG A 99 -8.54 17.04 9.30
CA ARG A 99 -9.41 15.88 9.48
C ARG A 99 -8.80 14.67 8.77
N ARG A 100 -8.57 13.57 9.52
CA ARG A 100 -7.96 12.34 8.99
C ARG A 100 -9.02 11.49 8.29
N SER A 101 -8.62 10.80 7.22
CA SER A 101 -9.44 9.73 6.64
C SER A 101 -9.68 8.63 7.65
N ARG A 102 -10.86 8.00 7.58
CA ARG A 102 -11.27 6.91 8.48
C ARG A 102 -11.67 5.69 7.66
N HIS A 103 -11.01 4.58 7.90
CA HIS A 103 -11.37 3.29 7.34
C HIS A 103 -11.77 2.35 8.47
N PHE A 104 -13.05 1.98 8.52
CA PHE A 104 -13.62 1.17 9.59
C PHE A 104 -13.58 -0.31 9.24
N HIS A 105 -13.19 -1.13 10.21
CA HIS A 105 -13.17 -2.58 10.09
C HIS A 105 -13.99 -3.25 11.19
N SER A 106 -14.65 -4.35 10.83
CA SER A 106 -15.07 -5.40 11.75
C SER A 106 -13.95 -6.45 11.86
N ALA A 107 -14.08 -7.38 12.80
CA ALA A 107 -13.17 -8.51 12.89
C ALA A 107 -13.10 -9.31 11.58
N GLU A 108 -14.24 -9.48 10.87
CA GLU A 108 -14.29 -10.17 9.58
C GLU A 108 -13.53 -9.41 8.48
N SER A 109 -13.79 -8.10 8.30
CA SER A 109 -13.12 -7.32 7.27
C SER A 109 -11.63 -7.13 7.56
N LEU A 110 -11.23 -7.09 8.83
CA LEU A 110 -9.82 -7.07 9.22
C LEU A 110 -9.14 -8.41 8.88
N ALA A 111 -9.84 -9.53 9.09
CA ALA A 111 -9.34 -10.85 8.67
C ALA A 111 -9.25 -11.01 7.14
N ILE A 112 -10.04 -10.26 6.36
CA ILE A 112 -9.87 -10.18 4.88
C ILE A 112 -8.65 -9.35 4.52
N TYR A 113 -8.42 -8.21 5.20
CA TYR A 113 -7.19 -7.43 5.06
C TYR A 113 -5.95 -8.32 5.25
N GLU A 114 -5.90 -9.09 6.35
CA GLU A 114 -4.79 -9.99 6.65
C GLU A 114 -4.67 -11.14 5.62
N ALA A 115 -5.80 -11.68 5.15
CA ALA A 115 -5.81 -12.72 4.12
C ALA A 115 -5.31 -12.20 2.77
N SER A 116 -5.59 -10.92 2.43
CA SER A 116 -5.06 -10.23 1.25
C SER A 116 -3.54 -10.01 1.35
N LEU A 117 -3.07 -9.56 2.50
CA LEU A 117 -1.67 -9.24 2.75
C LEU A 117 -0.75 -10.46 2.61
N ARG A 118 -1.09 -11.59 3.26
CA ARG A 118 -0.19 -12.73 3.46
C ARG A 118 0.41 -13.30 2.17
N PRO A 119 -0.37 -13.78 1.19
CA PRO A 119 0.18 -14.43 0.00
C PRO A 119 0.96 -13.47 -0.89
N TRP A 120 0.58 -12.17 -0.89
CA TRP A 120 1.24 -11.18 -1.71
C TRP A 120 2.57 -10.72 -1.08
N PHE A 121 2.61 -10.56 0.25
CA PHE A 121 3.84 -10.32 0.99
C PHE A 121 4.81 -11.49 0.83
N GLU A 122 4.36 -12.73 1.02
CA GLU A 122 5.18 -13.93 0.88
C GLU A 122 5.80 -14.01 -0.50
N ARG A 123 5.02 -13.79 -1.54
CA ARG A 123 5.49 -13.80 -2.94
C ARG A 123 6.58 -12.76 -3.22
N HIS A 124 6.51 -11.58 -2.60
CA HIS A 124 7.43 -10.49 -2.89
C HIS A 124 8.61 -10.40 -1.93
N LEU A 125 8.41 -10.77 -0.69
CA LEU A 125 9.43 -10.62 0.36
C LEU A 125 10.08 -11.94 0.79
N LEU A 126 9.48 -13.09 0.48
CA LEU A 126 9.92 -14.39 0.97
C LEU A 126 10.09 -15.43 -0.15
N ALA A 127 10.04 -15.03 -1.42
CA ALA A 127 10.09 -15.95 -2.56
C ALA A 127 11.35 -16.84 -2.59
N ASP A 128 12.48 -16.32 -2.09
CA ASP A 128 13.79 -16.99 -2.08
C ASP A 128 14.16 -17.61 -0.72
N VAL A 129 13.21 -17.75 0.22
CA VAL A 129 13.52 -18.30 1.57
C VAL A 129 14.01 -19.75 1.49
N ASN A 130 13.48 -20.55 0.57
CA ASN A 130 13.95 -21.90 0.36
C ASN A 130 15.43 -21.93 -0.12
N ASP A 131 15.82 -21.01 -0.98
CA ASP A 131 17.22 -20.89 -1.43
C ASP A 131 18.14 -20.53 -0.25
N LEU A 132 17.66 -19.67 0.68
CA LEU A 132 18.40 -19.35 1.91
C LEU A 132 18.59 -20.55 2.83
N VAL A 133 17.64 -21.50 2.83
CA VAL A 133 17.76 -22.75 3.57
C VAL A 133 18.75 -23.67 2.90
N GLU A 134 18.70 -23.83 1.58
CA GLU A 134 19.63 -24.64 0.80
C GLU A 134 21.08 -24.11 0.93
N GLU A 135 21.26 -22.78 0.99
CA GLU A 135 22.54 -22.12 1.21
C GLU A 135 23.01 -22.15 2.69
N GLN A 136 22.27 -22.78 3.58
CA GLN A 136 22.54 -22.88 5.03
C GLN A 136 22.61 -21.52 5.76
N LEU A 137 21.99 -20.49 5.18
CA LEU A 137 21.86 -19.16 5.80
C LEU A 137 20.66 -19.11 6.79
N LEU A 138 19.71 -20.03 6.61
CA LEU A 138 18.57 -20.28 7.51
C LEU A 138 18.47 -21.79 7.78
N GLY A 139 18.05 -22.16 8.98
CA GLY A 139 17.65 -23.54 9.26
C GLY A 139 16.28 -23.85 8.57
N PRO A 140 15.99 -25.15 8.33
CA PRO A 140 14.78 -25.58 7.61
C PRO A 140 13.45 -25.13 8.23
N LEU A 141 13.44 -24.84 9.53
CA LEU A 141 12.26 -24.37 10.28
C LEU A 141 12.42 -22.92 10.78
N ASP A 142 13.52 -22.27 10.40
CA ASP A 142 13.80 -20.92 10.86
C ASP A 142 13.01 -19.90 10.03
N LYS A 143 12.50 -18.87 10.75
CA LYS A 143 11.93 -17.67 10.15
C LYS A 143 12.94 -16.54 10.20
N LEU A 144 12.82 -15.58 9.29
CA LEU A 144 13.65 -14.37 9.31
C LEU A 144 13.36 -13.52 10.56
N PRO A 145 14.36 -13.04 11.29
CA PRO A 145 14.14 -11.98 12.27
C PRO A 145 13.68 -10.72 11.54
N LEU A 146 12.66 -10.08 12.10
CA LEU A 146 12.09 -8.83 11.59
C LEU A 146 12.40 -7.69 12.58
N LEU A 147 12.84 -6.57 12.04
CA LEU A 147 13.07 -5.34 12.79
C LEU A 147 12.17 -4.26 12.19
N ALA A 148 11.03 -3.99 12.83
CA ALA A 148 10.10 -2.96 12.42
C ALA A 148 10.51 -1.61 13.01
N LEU A 149 10.84 -0.66 12.15
CA LEU A 149 11.28 0.69 12.55
C LEU A 149 10.14 1.61 12.99
N THR A 150 8.93 1.08 13.09
CA THR A 150 7.73 1.77 13.58
C THR A 150 7.45 1.43 15.04
N PRO A 151 6.59 2.19 15.75
CA PRO A 151 6.08 1.81 17.05
C PRO A 151 5.28 0.49 17.00
N PRO A 152 5.15 -0.22 18.14
CA PRO A 152 4.32 -1.41 18.23
C PRO A 152 2.81 -1.06 18.17
N PRO A 153 1.92 -2.04 17.87
CA PRO A 153 0.47 -1.82 17.76
C PRO A 153 -0.16 -1.13 18.96
N ALA A 154 0.28 -1.43 20.18
CA ALA A 154 -0.23 -0.80 21.41
C ALA A 154 0.02 0.72 21.44
N ALA A 155 1.09 1.20 20.80
CA ALA A 155 1.43 2.62 20.73
C ALA A 155 0.87 3.31 19.47
N ALA A 156 0.45 2.56 18.45
CA ALA A 156 -0.13 3.10 17.21
C ALA A 156 -1.32 2.24 16.72
N PRO A 157 -2.39 2.08 17.52
CA PRO A 157 -3.47 1.11 17.25
C PRO A 157 -4.30 1.44 16.00
N ASN A 158 -4.29 2.69 15.57
CA ASN A 158 -5.05 3.16 14.40
C ASN A 158 -4.20 3.27 13.12
N SER A 159 -3.01 2.73 13.11
CA SER A 159 -2.13 2.72 11.94
C SER A 159 -2.29 1.41 11.16
N SER A 160 -2.78 1.49 9.91
CA SER A 160 -2.84 0.35 9.00
C SER A 160 -1.45 -0.24 8.72
N LEU A 161 -0.43 0.62 8.61
CA LEU A 161 0.96 0.20 8.41
C LEU A 161 1.49 -0.62 9.60
N VAL A 162 1.24 -0.17 10.83
CA VAL A 162 1.67 -0.89 12.03
C VAL A 162 0.92 -2.22 12.16
N HIS A 163 -0.38 -2.24 11.83
CA HIS A 163 -1.16 -3.48 11.77
C HIS A 163 -0.60 -4.45 10.71
N MET A 164 -0.23 -3.95 9.53
CA MET A 164 0.43 -4.74 8.48
C MET A 164 1.74 -5.36 9.00
N PHE A 165 2.62 -4.56 9.61
CA PHE A 165 3.90 -5.04 10.14
C PHE A 165 3.73 -6.04 11.28
N ASP A 166 2.73 -5.86 12.14
CA ASP A 166 2.45 -6.83 13.20
C ASP A 166 1.90 -8.15 12.65
N THR A 167 1.04 -8.08 11.65
CA THR A 167 0.55 -9.28 10.95
C THR A 167 1.71 -10.04 10.32
N VAL A 168 2.59 -9.35 9.60
CA VAL A 168 3.79 -9.95 9.00
C VAL A 168 4.71 -10.54 10.08
N ARG A 169 4.92 -9.84 11.20
CA ARG A 169 5.74 -10.31 12.30
C ARG A 169 5.16 -11.59 12.93
N ARG A 170 3.87 -11.64 13.16
CA ARG A 170 3.19 -12.82 13.73
C ARG A 170 3.24 -14.04 12.82
N GLU A 171 3.05 -13.83 11.51
CA GLU A 171 2.95 -14.92 10.52
C GLU A 171 4.34 -15.40 10.08
N PHE A 172 5.25 -14.50 9.76
CA PHE A 172 6.51 -14.80 9.08
C PHE A 172 7.76 -14.50 9.93
N GLY A 173 7.62 -13.73 11.00
CA GLY A 173 8.74 -13.31 11.81
C GLY A 173 9.25 -14.39 12.76
N ALA A 174 10.58 -14.42 12.97
CA ALA A 174 11.20 -15.21 14.03
C ALA A 174 10.78 -14.71 15.42
N ARG A 175 10.98 -15.52 16.46
CA ARG A 175 10.58 -15.19 17.84
C ARG A 175 11.23 -13.92 18.39
N ASP A 176 12.40 -13.59 17.90
CA ASP A 176 13.18 -12.39 18.29
C ASP A 176 12.88 -11.17 17.40
N SER A 177 11.82 -11.23 16.58
CA SER A 177 11.32 -10.10 15.82
C SER A 177 10.69 -9.05 16.73
N GLN A 178 11.00 -7.76 16.49
CA GLN A 178 10.59 -6.69 17.37
C GLN A 178 10.30 -5.38 16.65
N PHE A 179 9.57 -4.50 17.33
CA PHE A 179 9.37 -3.10 16.95
C PHE A 179 10.38 -2.24 17.71
N VAL A 180 11.00 -1.29 17.01
CA VAL A 180 12.00 -0.39 17.57
C VAL A 180 11.66 1.10 17.43
N GLY A 181 10.47 1.40 16.90
CA GLY A 181 9.93 2.76 16.90
C GLY A 181 9.25 3.08 18.24
N LYS A 182 9.24 4.36 18.57
CA LYS A 182 8.57 4.93 19.75
C LYS A 182 7.78 6.16 19.32
N PRO A 183 6.58 6.43 19.88
CA PRO A 183 5.99 7.75 19.77
C PRO A 183 6.82 8.73 20.61
N ASP A 184 7.07 9.92 20.08
CA ASP A 184 7.61 11.01 20.88
C ASP A 184 6.47 11.77 21.59
N GLY A 185 6.84 12.76 22.43
CA GLY A 185 5.85 13.56 23.17
C GLY A 185 4.91 14.40 22.30
N SER A 186 5.20 14.57 21.01
CA SER A 186 4.35 15.28 20.02
C SER A 186 3.42 14.33 19.26
N GLY A 187 3.56 13.01 19.43
CA GLY A 187 2.84 11.98 18.67
C GLY A 187 3.51 11.64 17.33
N ALA A 188 4.67 12.22 17.01
CA ALA A 188 5.52 11.77 15.94
C ALA A 188 6.27 10.50 16.34
N TRP A 189 6.86 9.82 15.35
CA TRP A 189 7.60 8.59 15.61
C TRP A 189 9.10 8.86 15.62
N THR A 190 9.81 8.27 16.58
CA THR A 190 11.27 8.25 16.65
C THR A 190 11.77 6.82 16.78
N LEU A 191 13.07 6.59 16.61
CA LEU A 191 13.69 5.27 16.74
C LEU A 191 14.33 5.08 18.10
N ASP A 192 14.16 3.90 18.69
CA ASP A 192 15.04 3.37 19.70
C ASP A 192 16.32 2.86 19.03
N LEU A 193 17.26 3.77 18.84
CA LEU A 193 18.51 3.47 18.13
C LEU A 193 19.31 2.37 18.81
N ASP A 194 19.36 2.34 20.14
CA ASP A 194 20.09 1.30 20.88
C ASP A 194 19.53 -0.10 20.60
N THR A 195 18.21 -0.23 20.67
CA THR A 195 17.53 -1.49 20.38
C THR A 195 17.66 -1.86 18.89
N ALA A 196 17.56 -0.90 17.98
CA ALA A 196 17.74 -1.12 16.55
C ALA A 196 19.16 -1.61 16.23
N LEU A 197 20.18 -0.94 16.76
CA LEU A 197 21.58 -1.30 16.59
C LEU A 197 21.90 -2.66 17.20
N PHE A 198 21.32 -2.97 18.35
CA PHE A 198 21.48 -4.29 18.97
C PHE A 198 20.93 -5.40 18.06
N GLY A 199 19.71 -5.23 17.50
CA GLY A 199 19.11 -6.18 16.57
C GLY A 199 19.95 -6.39 15.31
N ILE A 200 20.45 -5.31 14.70
CA ILE A 200 21.33 -5.33 13.53
C ILE A 200 22.63 -6.10 13.84
N ARG A 201 23.31 -5.76 14.96
CA ARG A 201 24.56 -6.41 15.37
C ARG A 201 24.36 -7.89 15.70
N LYS A 202 23.27 -8.23 16.38
CA LYS A 202 22.92 -9.62 16.71
C LYS A 202 22.78 -10.45 15.44
N SER A 203 22.06 -9.96 14.45
CA SER A 203 21.87 -10.64 13.16
C SER A 203 23.18 -10.81 12.41
N MET A 204 23.99 -9.75 12.35
CA MET A 204 25.33 -9.75 11.74
C MET A 204 26.26 -10.77 12.40
N CYS A 205 26.37 -10.77 13.75
CA CYS A 205 27.25 -11.69 14.49
C CYS A 205 26.80 -13.16 14.33
N ALA A 206 25.49 -13.40 14.21
CA ALA A 206 24.95 -14.73 13.97
C ALA A 206 25.03 -15.16 12.49
N ASN A 207 25.53 -14.31 11.61
CA ASN A 207 25.49 -14.47 10.15
C ASN A 207 24.10 -14.88 9.65
N ARG A 208 23.06 -14.30 10.20
CA ARG A 208 21.64 -14.62 9.92
C ARG A 208 20.98 -13.48 9.15
N PRO A 209 20.30 -13.76 8.02
CA PRO A 209 19.58 -12.72 7.29
C PRO A 209 18.56 -11.99 8.16
N LEU A 210 18.43 -10.67 7.95
CA LEU A 210 17.54 -9.77 8.69
C LEU A 210 16.58 -9.08 7.72
N MET A 211 15.32 -8.96 8.09
CA MET A 211 14.36 -8.13 7.36
C MET A 211 14.07 -6.85 8.16
N LEU A 212 14.31 -5.69 7.52
CA LEU A 212 13.98 -4.39 8.08
C LEU A 212 12.70 -3.86 7.41
N LEU A 213 11.75 -3.42 8.24
CA LEU A 213 10.47 -2.86 7.80
C LEU A 213 10.35 -1.43 8.30
N GLY A 214 10.05 -0.47 7.43
CA GLY A 214 9.92 0.92 7.85
C GLY A 214 9.42 1.86 6.77
N THR A 215 9.12 3.10 7.19
CA THR A 215 8.88 4.19 6.25
C THR A 215 10.20 4.77 5.74
N ALA A 216 10.17 5.46 4.59
CA ALA A 216 11.34 6.21 4.10
C ALA A 216 11.91 7.12 5.19
N PHE A 217 11.04 7.80 5.95
CA PHE A 217 11.42 8.61 7.12
C PHE A 217 12.22 7.83 8.17
N ASN A 218 11.75 6.64 8.56
CA ASN A 218 12.44 5.81 9.54
C ASN A 218 13.83 5.39 9.06
N PHE A 219 13.95 5.03 7.78
CA PHE A 219 15.24 4.68 7.18
C PHE A 219 16.18 5.88 7.12
N VAL A 220 15.69 7.07 6.73
CA VAL A 220 16.53 8.29 6.75
C VAL A 220 17.05 8.57 8.14
N HIS A 221 16.21 8.46 9.18
CA HIS A 221 16.65 8.68 10.56
C HIS A 221 17.73 7.69 11.01
N LEU A 222 17.56 6.39 10.66
CA LEU A 222 18.56 5.36 10.96
C LEU A 222 19.87 5.60 10.21
N LEU A 223 19.79 5.93 8.91
CA LEU A 223 20.95 6.17 8.06
C LEU A 223 21.70 7.45 8.40
N ASP A 224 21.01 8.52 8.79
CA ASP A 224 21.63 9.74 9.28
C ASP A 224 22.45 9.48 10.55
N HIS A 225 21.95 8.62 11.45
CA HIS A 225 22.73 8.17 12.60
C HIS A 225 23.99 7.38 12.18
N PHE A 226 23.88 6.50 11.16
CA PHE A 226 25.03 5.76 10.64
C PHE A 226 26.08 6.69 10.02
N VAL A 227 25.64 7.67 9.24
CA VAL A 227 26.52 8.65 8.60
C VAL A 227 27.23 9.49 9.67
N ALA A 228 26.49 10.03 10.65
CA ALA A 228 27.06 10.87 11.72
C ALA A 228 28.09 10.15 12.56
N ASN A 229 27.96 8.83 12.74
CA ASN A 229 28.86 8.02 13.57
C ASN A 229 29.82 7.15 12.73
N ASN A 230 29.91 7.37 11.40
CA ASN A 230 30.74 6.59 10.48
C ASN A 230 30.54 5.07 10.58
N MET A 231 29.27 4.64 10.76
CA MET A 231 28.89 3.23 10.95
C MET A 231 28.57 2.55 9.63
N ARG A 232 29.02 1.31 9.50
CA ARG A 232 28.62 0.40 8.41
C ARG A 232 28.48 -1.00 8.99
N TYR A 233 27.47 -1.71 8.52
CA TYR A 233 27.16 -3.07 8.93
C TYR A 233 27.13 -3.96 7.69
N LYS A 234 27.78 -5.11 7.76
CA LYS A 234 27.71 -6.12 6.70
C LYS A 234 26.72 -7.18 7.13
N LEU A 235 25.45 -6.98 6.77
CA LEU A 235 24.42 -7.96 7.05
C LEU A 235 24.59 -9.22 6.19
N ALA A 236 24.13 -10.34 6.72
CA ALA A 236 24.20 -11.61 6.02
C ALA A 236 23.44 -11.55 4.68
N ARG A 237 23.91 -12.29 3.68
CA ARG A 237 23.25 -12.47 2.39
C ARG A 237 21.78 -12.89 2.60
N GLY A 238 20.86 -12.35 1.82
CA GLY A 238 19.43 -12.58 1.99
C GLY A 238 18.75 -11.61 2.96
N SER A 239 19.52 -10.73 3.65
CA SER A 239 18.93 -9.60 4.36
C SER A 239 18.21 -8.68 3.38
N ARG A 240 17.06 -8.13 3.81
CA ARG A 240 16.16 -7.38 2.94
C ARG A 240 15.46 -6.24 3.64
N VAL A 241 14.94 -5.32 2.85
CA VAL A 241 14.20 -4.14 3.29
C VAL A 241 12.84 -4.13 2.64
N LEU A 242 11.82 -3.84 3.43
CA LEU A 242 10.55 -3.31 2.96
C LEU A 242 10.46 -1.83 3.38
N GLU A 243 10.54 -0.96 2.39
CA GLU A 243 10.36 0.47 2.57
C GLU A 243 8.97 0.86 2.07
N THR A 244 8.24 1.65 2.85
CA THR A 244 6.98 2.25 2.41
C THR A 244 7.09 3.77 2.38
N GLY A 245 6.44 4.41 1.44
CA GLY A 245 6.65 5.82 1.15
C GLY A 245 6.20 6.79 2.22
N GLY A 246 6.74 7.99 2.16
CA GLY A 246 6.30 9.19 2.83
C GLY A 246 7.27 9.75 3.87
N TYR A 247 7.75 10.97 3.59
CA TYR A 247 8.57 11.75 4.54
C TYR A 247 7.72 12.59 5.49
N LYS A 248 6.46 12.86 5.12
CA LYS A 248 5.44 13.56 5.94
C LYS A 248 5.91 14.88 6.57
N GLY A 249 6.90 15.54 5.95
CA GLY A 249 7.47 16.79 6.49
C GLY A 249 8.25 16.64 7.80
N GLN A 250 8.60 15.40 8.21
CA GLN A 250 9.28 15.13 9.49
C GLN A 250 10.77 14.83 9.34
N SER A 251 11.27 14.73 8.13
CA SER A 251 12.72 14.61 7.83
C SER A 251 13.06 15.33 6.54
N ARG A 252 14.36 15.40 6.23
CA ARG A 252 14.77 15.77 4.87
C ARG A 252 14.22 14.75 3.88
N GLU A 253 13.72 15.24 2.76
CA GLU A 253 13.30 14.39 1.67
C GLU A 253 14.53 13.92 0.90
N VAL A 254 14.63 12.61 0.69
CA VAL A 254 15.73 11.97 -0.02
C VAL A 254 15.14 11.28 -1.25
N PRO A 255 15.66 11.52 -2.46
CA PRO A 255 15.24 10.76 -3.63
C PRO A 255 15.32 9.26 -3.37
N LYS A 256 14.33 8.50 -3.82
CA LYS A 256 14.23 7.05 -3.58
C LYS A 256 15.50 6.30 -3.96
N ALA A 257 16.10 6.63 -5.11
CA ALA A 257 17.35 6.02 -5.55
C ALA A 257 18.52 6.29 -4.58
N GLU A 258 18.59 7.51 -4.03
CA GLU A 258 19.60 7.86 -3.03
C GLU A 258 19.38 7.12 -1.72
N LEU A 259 18.13 7.04 -1.25
CA LEU A 259 17.77 6.27 -0.05
C LEU A 259 18.21 4.81 -0.19
N HIS A 260 17.89 4.17 -1.32
CA HIS A 260 18.28 2.78 -1.58
C HIS A 260 19.80 2.61 -1.68
N ALA A 261 20.50 3.56 -2.31
CA ALA A 261 21.97 3.56 -2.35
C ALA A 261 22.59 3.68 -0.94
N LEU A 262 22.02 4.51 -0.07
CA LEU A 262 22.46 4.62 1.33
C LEU A 262 22.19 3.32 2.11
N ILE A 263 21.04 2.68 1.93
CA ILE A 263 20.73 1.37 2.53
C ILE A 263 21.77 0.34 2.11
N THR A 264 22.03 0.20 0.80
CA THR A 264 23.05 -0.71 0.28
C THR A 264 24.43 -0.39 0.85
N LYS A 265 24.83 0.89 0.86
CA LYS A 265 26.15 1.33 1.34
C LYS A 265 26.38 1.03 2.82
N HIS A 266 25.38 1.22 3.67
CA HIS A 266 25.53 1.17 5.12
C HIS A 266 25.15 -0.18 5.74
N LEU A 267 24.35 -0.99 5.05
CA LEU A 267 23.85 -2.29 5.52
C LEU A 267 24.31 -3.48 4.69
N ASP A 268 25.00 -3.26 3.55
CA ASP A 268 25.42 -4.28 2.58
C ASP A 268 24.23 -5.11 2.04
N ILE A 269 23.07 -4.49 1.94
CA ILE A 269 21.86 -5.11 1.35
C ILE A 269 21.87 -4.85 -0.15
N ALA A 270 21.75 -5.91 -0.93
CA ALA A 270 21.72 -5.82 -2.38
C ALA A 270 20.47 -5.06 -2.88
N PRO A 271 20.57 -4.24 -3.95
CA PRO A 271 19.44 -3.43 -4.44
C PRO A 271 18.17 -4.22 -4.77
N GLU A 272 18.30 -5.45 -5.25
CA GLU A 272 17.19 -6.36 -5.54
C GLU A 272 16.48 -6.86 -4.27
N ASN A 273 17.09 -6.71 -3.10
CA ASN A 273 16.52 -7.05 -1.82
C ASN A 273 15.87 -5.84 -1.11
N ILE A 274 15.80 -4.69 -1.77
CA ILE A 274 15.09 -3.51 -1.29
C ILE A 274 13.79 -3.41 -2.08
N VAL A 275 12.68 -3.69 -1.43
CA VAL A 275 11.33 -3.64 -2.01
C VAL A 275 10.59 -2.44 -1.45
N THR A 276 9.88 -1.69 -2.30
CA THR A 276 9.00 -0.62 -1.86
C THR A 276 7.55 -1.09 -1.91
N GLU A 277 6.82 -0.76 -0.86
CA GLU A 277 5.38 -0.95 -0.74
C GLU A 277 4.65 0.35 -1.11
N TYR A 278 3.54 0.22 -1.83
CA TYR A 278 2.53 1.25 -2.00
C TYR A 278 1.23 0.79 -1.38
N GLY A 279 0.76 1.57 -0.41
CA GLY A 279 -0.51 1.39 0.27
C GLY A 279 -0.98 2.67 0.94
N MET A 280 -2.21 2.64 1.41
CA MET A 280 -2.83 3.74 2.14
C MET A 280 -3.87 3.22 3.12
N SER A 281 -4.26 4.04 4.09
CA SER A 281 -5.25 3.64 5.11
C SER A 281 -6.62 3.30 4.51
N GLU A 282 -6.95 3.83 3.35
CA GLU A 282 -8.21 3.63 2.63
C GLU A 282 -8.27 2.31 1.83
N LEU A 283 -7.16 1.56 1.76
CA LEU A 283 -7.05 0.28 1.06
C LEU A 283 -6.83 -0.88 2.02
N SER A 284 -7.19 -2.09 1.57
CA SER A 284 -6.95 -3.36 2.27
C SER A 284 -5.93 -4.24 1.56
N SER A 285 -5.44 -3.82 0.40
CA SER A 285 -4.39 -4.49 -0.38
C SER A 285 -3.19 -3.58 -0.61
N GLN A 286 -2.01 -4.17 -0.83
CA GLN A 286 -0.75 -3.49 -1.04
C GLN A 286 -0.20 -3.80 -2.44
N ALA A 287 0.53 -2.84 -3.04
CA ALA A 287 1.34 -3.07 -4.22
C ALA A 287 2.83 -3.06 -3.86
N TYR A 288 3.63 -3.86 -4.57
CA TYR A 288 5.08 -3.89 -4.42
C TYR A 288 5.76 -3.60 -5.76
N ASP A 289 6.92 -2.94 -5.71
CA ASP A 289 7.70 -2.54 -6.88
C ASP A 289 8.80 -3.53 -7.27
N GLY A 290 8.93 -4.63 -6.55
CA GLY A 290 9.94 -5.65 -6.76
C GLY A 290 9.66 -6.94 -6.00
N THR A 291 10.54 -7.91 -6.19
CA THR A 291 10.56 -9.18 -5.45
C THR A 291 11.96 -9.39 -4.92
N ALA A 292 12.12 -9.58 -3.62
CA ALA A 292 13.42 -9.84 -3.01
C ALA A 292 14.02 -11.13 -3.57
N GLY A 293 15.32 -11.09 -3.88
CA GLY A 293 16.02 -12.21 -4.48
C GLY A 293 15.78 -12.43 -5.99
N ALA A 294 15.05 -11.54 -6.68
CA ALA A 294 14.71 -11.69 -8.10
C ALA A 294 15.93 -11.81 -9.06
N GLY A 295 17.12 -11.41 -8.60
CA GLY A 295 18.38 -11.57 -9.35
C GLY A 295 19.04 -12.95 -9.23
N ARG A 296 18.47 -13.87 -8.43
CA ARG A 296 19.03 -15.22 -8.25
C ARG A 296 18.56 -16.16 -9.34
N ALA A 297 19.44 -17.06 -9.79
CA ALA A 297 19.10 -18.11 -10.72
C ALA A 297 18.05 -19.03 -10.09
N GLY A 298 16.87 -19.13 -10.72
CA GLY A 298 15.76 -19.96 -10.23
C GLY A 298 14.57 -19.20 -9.64
N CYS A 299 14.72 -17.92 -9.31
CA CYS A 299 13.58 -17.12 -8.84
C CYS A 299 12.61 -16.85 -10.02
N PRO A 300 11.29 -17.14 -9.92
CA PRO A 300 10.34 -16.86 -10.98
C PRO A 300 10.29 -15.35 -11.21
N GLN A 301 10.84 -14.89 -12.32
CA GLN A 301 10.59 -13.50 -12.75
C GLN A 301 9.11 -13.37 -13.10
N PRO A 302 8.42 -12.30 -12.68
CA PRO A 302 7.11 -12.00 -13.25
C PRO A 302 7.31 -11.88 -14.77
N ALA A 303 6.47 -12.59 -15.53
CA ALA A 303 6.54 -12.60 -16.99
C ALA A 303 6.44 -11.17 -17.52
N VAL A 304 7.58 -10.54 -17.77
CA VAL A 304 7.67 -9.30 -18.52
C VAL A 304 7.69 -9.74 -19.98
N ASN A 305 6.60 -9.48 -20.69
CA ASN A 305 6.61 -9.52 -22.16
C ASN A 305 7.66 -8.52 -22.64
N ALA A 306 8.83 -9.07 -23.02
CA ALA A 306 9.94 -8.32 -23.55
C ALA A 306 9.60 -7.82 -24.94
N LEU A 307 9.20 -6.57 -25.04
CA LEU A 307 9.33 -5.75 -26.25
C LEU A 307 10.06 -4.47 -25.84
N ALA A 308 11.36 -4.56 -25.67
CA ALA A 308 12.24 -3.40 -25.60
C ALA A 308 12.95 -3.21 -26.94
N PRO A 309 12.85 -2.03 -27.58
CA PRO A 309 13.75 -1.70 -28.68
C PRO A 309 15.12 -1.35 -28.11
N THR A 310 16.13 -2.10 -28.56
CA THR A 310 17.54 -1.83 -28.34
C THR A 310 17.92 -0.45 -28.87
N ARG A 311 18.19 0.53 -27.99
CA ARG A 311 19.09 1.63 -28.30
C ARG A 311 20.36 1.47 -27.44
N ARG A 312 21.46 1.17 -28.12
CA ARG A 312 22.80 1.34 -27.58
C ARG A 312 23.06 2.84 -27.40
N GLY A 313 23.51 3.25 -26.21
CA GLY A 313 24.05 4.57 -25.96
C GLY A 313 24.23 4.83 -24.48
N GLU A 314 25.48 4.80 -24.05
CA GLU A 314 26.11 5.49 -22.91
C GLU A 314 25.74 5.07 -21.48
N ASP A 315 26.77 4.72 -20.75
CA ASP A 315 26.96 4.50 -19.31
C ASP A 315 25.81 5.03 -18.41
N THR A 316 24.77 4.25 -18.23
CA THR A 316 23.82 4.43 -17.16
C THR A 316 24.06 3.38 -16.08
N ALA A 317 24.36 3.87 -14.87
CA ALA A 317 24.57 3.06 -13.68
C ALA A 317 23.50 1.96 -13.52
N PRO A 318 23.78 0.80 -12.87
CA PRO A 318 22.90 -0.37 -12.76
C PRO A 318 21.57 -0.12 -12.05
N TYR A 319 21.27 1.11 -11.65
CA TYR A 319 20.16 1.52 -10.80
C TYR A 319 18.86 1.92 -11.53
N GLN A 320 18.83 1.94 -12.87
CA GLN A 320 17.67 2.39 -13.65
C GLN A 320 16.77 1.26 -14.16
N GLN A 321 16.62 0.16 -13.45
CA GLN A 321 15.45 -0.68 -13.69
C GLN A 321 14.22 0.09 -13.20
N GLN A 322 13.32 0.43 -14.13
CA GLN A 322 12.02 1.03 -13.83
C GLN A 322 11.32 0.17 -12.79
N ARG A 323 11.07 0.75 -11.61
CA ARG A 323 10.36 0.06 -10.53
C ARG A 323 8.87 0.20 -10.77
N ILE A 324 8.22 -0.92 -11.08
CA ILE A 324 6.81 -0.98 -11.45
C ILE A 324 6.04 -1.62 -10.30
N PHE A 325 5.16 -0.85 -9.68
CA PHE A 325 4.25 -1.36 -8.67
C PHE A 325 3.17 -2.23 -9.28
N ARG A 326 2.90 -3.36 -8.62
CA ARG A 326 1.82 -4.28 -8.99
C ARG A 326 1.01 -4.66 -7.77
N PHE A 327 -0.31 -4.63 -7.95
CA PHE A 327 -1.25 -5.19 -7.01
C PHE A 327 -1.48 -6.69 -7.26
N PRO A 328 -2.02 -7.43 -6.26
CA PRO A 328 -2.45 -8.81 -6.46
C PRO A 328 -3.69 -8.89 -7.37
N SER A 329 -4.02 -10.09 -7.85
CA SER A 329 -5.13 -10.32 -8.79
C SER A 329 -6.52 -9.86 -8.29
N TRP A 330 -6.70 -9.74 -6.99
CA TRP A 330 -7.92 -9.22 -6.34
C TRP A 330 -7.93 -7.70 -6.13
N CYS A 331 -6.89 -7.02 -6.56
CA CYS A 331 -6.81 -5.57 -6.57
C CYS A 331 -6.26 -5.10 -7.92
N ARG A 332 -6.85 -4.07 -8.51
CA ARG A 332 -6.46 -3.54 -9.82
C ARG A 332 -6.26 -2.05 -9.76
N ALA A 333 -5.29 -1.58 -10.53
CA ALA A 333 -5.01 -0.18 -10.74
C ALA A 333 -5.39 0.26 -12.15
N GLN A 334 -5.84 1.50 -12.27
CA GLN A 334 -5.95 2.25 -13.52
C GLN A 334 -5.24 3.58 -13.36
N VAL A 335 -4.62 4.06 -14.42
CA VAL A 335 -4.07 5.42 -14.48
C VAL A 335 -5.02 6.25 -15.34
N ILE A 336 -5.65 7.28 -14.75
CA ILE A 336 -6.77 8.01 -15.33
C ILE A 336 -6.33 9.43 -15.69
N SER A 337 -6.59 9.85 -16.92
CA SER A 337 -6.43 11.25 -17.32
C SER A 337 -7.42 12.13 -16.54
N PRO A 338 -6.94 13.15 -15.82
CA PRO A 338 -7.83 14.08 -15.10
C PRO A 338 -8.71 14.91 -16.06
N GLU A 339 -8.29 15.07 -17.32
CA GLU A 339 -9.01 15.87 -18.33
C GLU A 339 -10.17 15.10 -18.94
N THR A 340 -9.95 13.81 -19.25
CA THR A 340 -10.94 12.99 -19.97
C THR A 340 -11.72 12.03 -19.07
N GLY A 341 -11.23 11.79 -17.84
CA GLY A 341 -11.77 10.78 -16.93
C GLY A 341 -11.56 9.33 -17.41
N ARG A 342 -10.84 9.12 -18.52
CA ARG A 342 -10.56 7.81 -19.11
C ARG A 342 -9.19 7.30 -18.74
N GLU A 343 -9.01 5.98 -18.83
CA GLU A 343 -7.70 5.36 -18.68
C GLU A 343 -6.72 5.85 -19.76
N VAL A 344 -5.51 6.20 -19.36
CA VAL A 344 -4.45 6.66 -20.27
C VAL A 344 -3.83 5.51 -21.04
N ASN A 345 -3.11 5.82 -22.15
CA ASN A 345 -2.36 4.82 -22.89
C ASN A 345 -1.08 4.41 -22.14
N GLU A 346 -0.45 3.34 -22.62
CA GLU A 346 0.86 2.88 -22.10
C GLU A 346 1.90 3.99 -22.15
N GLY A 347 2.60 4.20 -21.03
CA GLY A 347 3.62 5.23 -20.89
C GLY A 347 3.10 6.64 -20.59
N GLU A 348 1.79 6.87 -20.59
CA GLU A 348 1.21 8.17 -20.26
C GLU A 348 0.98 8.32 -18.75
N THR A 349 0.97 9.57 -18.30
CA THR A 349 0.79 9.96 -16.90
C THR A 349 -0.68 10.30 -16.62
N GLY A 350 -1.16 9.94 -15.43
CA GLY A 350 -2.47 10.30 -14.93
C GLY A 350 -2.58 10.08 -13.42
N LEU A 351 -3.80 10.18 -12.90
CA LEU A 351 -4.12 9.91 -11.49
C LEU A 351 -4.42 8.43 -11.30
N LEU A 352 -3.87 7.86 -10.22
CA LEU A 352 -4.06 6.47 -9.88
C LEU A 352 -5.47 6.23 -9.30
N ARG A 353 -6.20 5.27 -9.88
CA ARG A 353 -7.49 4.76 -9.40
C ARG A 353 -7.35 3.29 -9.06
N ILE A 354 -7.84 2.88 -7.90
CA ILE A 354 -7.64 1.54 -7.38
C ILE A 354 -8.99 0.88 -7.12
N PHE A 355 -9.12 -0.39 -7.54
CA PHE A 355 -10.27 -1.26 -7.31
C PHE A 355 -9.82 -2.42 -6.45
N ASP A 356 -10.18 -2.41 -5.17
CA ASP A 356 -9.73 -3.35 -4.16
C ASP A 356 -10.88 -4.20 -3.63
N LEU A 357 -10.95 -5.48 -4.04
CA LEU A 357 -11.99 -6.41 -3.57
C LEU A 357 -11.89 -6.68 -2.07
N ALA A 358 -10.71 -6.47 -1.45
CA ALA A 358 -10.54 -6.63 -0.02
C ALA A 358 -11.16 -5.49 0.80
N ASN A 359 -11.55 -4.37 0.17
CA ASN A 359 -12.31 -3.27 0.79
C ASN A 359 -13.78 -3.63 1.00
N VAL A 360 -14.06 -4.80 1.55
CA VAL A 360 -15.39 -5.42 1.60
C VAL A 360 -16.44 -4.51 2.24
N ARG A 361 -16.13 -3.91 3.40
CA ARG A 361 -17.09 -3.12 4.19
C ARG A 361 -16.98 -1.61 3.98
N SER A 362 -16.06 -1.16 3.13
CA SER A 362 -15.85 0.26 2.78
C SER A 362 -16.35 0.56 1.36
N VAL A 363 -15.47 0.99 0.46
CA VAL A 363 -15.76 1.20 -0.97
C VAL A 363 -14.69 0.48 -1.81
N LEU A 364 -15.15 -0.22 -2.83
CA LEU A 364 -14.32 -1.00 -3.74
C LEU A 364 -13.36 -0.11 -4.53
N ALA A 365 -13.84 1.02 -5.05
CA ALA A 365 -13.11 1.87 -5.99
C ALA A 365 -12.71 3.19 -5.32
N VAL A 366 -11.41 3.46 -5.31
CA VAL A 366 -10.81 4.66 -4.70
C VAL A 366 -10.04 5.45 -5.75
N GLN A 367 -10.36 6.74 -5.91
CA GLN A 367 -9.61 7.69 -6.71
C GLN A 367 -8.60 8.40 -5.82
N THR A 368 -7.32 8.22 -6.11
CA THR A 368 -6.25 8.87 -5.36
C THR A 368 -5.86 10.21 -5.97
N GLU A 369 -5.02 10.96 -5.25
CA GLU A 369 -4.32 12.16 -5.74
C GLU A 369 -2.89 11.83 -6.19
N ASP A 370 -2.53 10.55 -6.28
CA ASP A 370 -1.19 10.13 -6.65
C ASP A 370 -1.05 10.08 -8.18
N LEU A 371 0.01 10.73 -8.69
CA LEU A 371 0.39 10.68 -10.09
C LEU A 371 1.18 9.42 -10.38
N ALA A 372 0.82 8.76 -11.47
CA ALA A 372 1.46 7.54 -11.92
C ALA A 372 1.59 7.50 -13.45
N VAL A 373 2.57 6.74 -13.94
CA VAL A 373 2.70 6.37 -15.35
C VAL A 373 2.18 4.95 -15.51
N LYS A 374 1.33 4.72 -16.50
CA LYS A 374 0.85 3.36 -16.83
C LYS A 374 1.99 2.50 -17.36
N ARG A 375 2.14 1.28 -16.81
CA ARG A 375 3.16 0.30 -17.17
C ARG A 375 2.56 -1.11 -17.22
N GLY A 376 2.00 -1.48 -18.36
CA GLY A 376 1.34 -2.79 -18.52
C GLY A 376 0.21 -2.99 -17.53
N ASP A 377 0.33 -4.02 -16.70
CA ASP A 377 -0.59 -4.36 -15.61
C ASP A 377 -0.29 -3.63 -14.28
N GLY A 378 0.76 -2.80 -14.27
CA GLY A 378 1.22 -2.04 -13.11
C GLY A 378 1.34 -0.53 -13.38
N PHE A 379 2.05 0.15 -12.51
CA PHE A 379 2.28 1.58 -12.60
C PHE A 379 3.63 1.98 -12.01
N GLU A 380 4.18 3.08 -12.51
CA GLU A 380 5.31 3.78 -11.93
C GLU A 380 4.79 4.99 -11.15
N LEU A 381 5.09 5.07 -9.87
CA LEU A 381 4.62 6.14 -8.99
C LEU A 381 5.53 7.38 -9.14
N LEU A 382 4.93 8.53 -9.43
CA LEU A 382 5.65 9.80 -9.56
C LEU A 382 5.56 10.70 -8.32
N GLY A 383 4.55 10.50 -7.46
CA GLY A 383 4.29 11.31 -6.29
C GLY A 383 2.86 11.85 -6.25
N ARG A 384 2.60 12.92 -5.48
CA ARG A 384 1.26 13.52 -5.37
C ARG A 384 1.08 14.68 -6.34
N ALA A 385 -0.12 14.82 -6.88
CA ALA A 385 -0.50 15.90 -7.80
C ALA A 385 -0.37 17.31 -7.17
N SER A 386 -0.59 17.42 -5.86
CA SER A 386 -0.44 18.68 -5.11
C SER A 386 1.01 19.18 -4.99
N GLN A 387 1.99 18.34 -5.31
CA GLN A 387 3.42 18.70 -5.36
C GLN A 387 3.89 19.07 -6.77
N ALA A 388 3.07 18.81 -7.79
CA ALA A 388 3.32 19.28 -9.14
C ALA A 388 2.80 20.72 -9.25
N GLU A 389 3.64 21.67 -9.70
CA GLU A 389 3.20 23.05 -9.97
C GLU A 389 1.95 23.05 -10.84
N PRO A 390 0.92 23.88 -10.53
CA PRO A 390 -0.31 23.92 -11.29
C PRO A 390 -0.04 24.52 -12.68
N ARG A 391 0.16 23.67 -13.66
CA ARG A 391 0.10 24.06 -15.07
C ARG A 391 -1.35 23.95 -15.54
N GLY A 392 -2.09 25.05 -15.42
CA GLY A 392 -3.38 25.22 -16.11
C GLY A 392 -4.62 24.81 -15.33
N CYS A 393 -5.54 25.76 -15.24
CA CYS A 393 -6.89 25.67 -14.68
C CYS A 393 -7.70 24.50 -15.20
N SER A 394 -7.87 23.42 -14.45
CA SER A 394 -8.93 22.42 -14.67
C SER A 394 -9.30 21.59 -13.43
N LEU A 395 -8.69 21.84 -12.26
CA LEU A 395 -9.02 21.14 -11.02
C LEU A 395 -10.17 21.76 -10.21
N MET A 396 -10.79 22.86 -10.71
CA MET A 396 -11.84 23.57 -9.96
C MET A 396 -13.23 22.93 -10.02
N SER A 397 -13.51 22.03 -10.95
CA SER A 397 -14.88 21.51 -11.12
C SER A 397 -15.33 20.46 -10.11
N LEU A 398 -14.43 19.83 -9.37
CA LEU A 398 -14.78 18.79 -8.40
C LEU A 398 -15.07 19.33 -6.98
N ASN A 399 -14.60 20.56 -6.66
CA ASN A 399 -14.85 21.18 -5.35
C ASN A 399 -16.12 22.06 -5.30
N GLU A 400 -16.65 22.50 -6.43
CA GLU A 400 -17.85 23.36 -6.45
C GLU A 400 -19.15 22.60 -6.19
N GLU A 401 -19.27 21.32 -6.57
CA GLU A 401 -20.48 20.55 -6.33
C GLU A 401 -20.74 20.19 -4.85
N LEU A 402 -19.71 20.21 -4.02
CA LEU A 402 -19.85 19.96 -2.57
C LEU A 402 -20.28 21.20 -1.78
N ASN A 403 -20.14 22.41 -2.34
CA ASN A 403 -20.47 23.67 -1.64
C ASN A 403 -21.88 24.22 -1.94
N HIS A 404 -22.57 23.75 -2.97
CA HIS A 404 -23.91 24.28 -3.30
C HIS A 404 -25.06 23.74 -2.44
N GLY A 405 -24.80 22.85 -1.48
CA GLY A 405 -25.83 22.32 -0.57
C GLY A 405 -26.12 23.17 0.69
N LYS A 406 -25.42 24.28 0.94
CA LYS A 406 -25.51 25.02 2.22
C LYS A 406 -26.13 26.41 2.19
N HIS A 407 -26.60 26.92 1.07
CA HIS A 407 -27.24 28.24 1.02
C HIS A 407 -28.70 28.15 0.52
N GLY A 408 -29.59 27.86 1.44
CA GLY A 408 -31.03 27.99 1.24
C GLY A 408 -31.77 28.06 2.56
N ARG A 409 -31.98 29.28 3.07
CA ARG A 409 -33.10 29.81 3.84
C ARG A 409 -32.63 30.84 4.86
N HIS A 410 -32.62 32.11 4.48
CA HIS A 410 -32.99 33.21 5.35
C HIS A 410 -34.21 33.89 4.73
N GLY A 411 -35.37 33.61 5.36
CA GLY A 411 -36.62 34.29 5.09
C GLY A 411 -36.56 35.68 5.70
N THR A 412 -36.85 36.65 4.88
CA THR A 412 -37.25 38.00 5.27
C THR A 412 -38.67 37.97 5.87
N LYS A 413 -38.85 38.63 7.01
CA LYS A 413 -40.12 39.22 7.43
C LYS A 413 -39.89 40.44 8.31
N PRO A 414 -40.91 41.29 8.39
CA PRO A 414 -41.00 42.62 7.80
C PRO A 414 -40.48 43.70 8.71
#